data_4b0d1a34cc0cdacdcafcb73a5925908b
#
_entry.id   4b0d1a34cc0cdacdcafcb73a5925908b
#
_cell.length_a   1.000
_cell.length_b   1.000
_cell.length_c   1.000
_cell.angle_alpha   90.00
_cell.angle_beta   90.00
_cell.angle_gamma   90.00
#
_symmetry.space_group_name_H-M   'P 1'
#
loop_
_entity.id
_entity.type
_entity.pdbx_description
1 polymer ?
#
loop_
_entity_poly.entity_id
_entity_poly.type
_entity_poly.pdbx_seq_one_letter_code
_entity_poly.pdbx_strand_id
1 'polypeptide(L)'
;EDLAQGESVSLPIALVLLILVFGGLLAAGLPLVNAIVSILVGMGALWCLTFVLDVHSFILNVISILGLALSIDYGLLFVSRYREELANQLAESGDENGALPVGEAMKDLVRRCVVRTVATAGRTVSFSAMTIACSIAGLLVLRTPMFKTIAAGAAIVALLAVLGTVTLVPSII
;
A
#
# COMPACT_ATOMS: atom_id res chain seq x y z
N GLU A 1 -14.84 22.21 4.71
CA GLU A 1 -14.48 22.76 3.36
C GLU A 1 -12.97 22.77 3.19
N ASP A 2 -12.17 23.15 4.18
CA ASP A 2 -10.70 23.23 4.09
C ASP A 2 -10.01 21.87 3.87
N LEU A 3 -10.55 20.77 4.42
CA LEU A 3 -10.01 19.43 4.24
C LEU A 3 -10.19 18.92 2.80
N ALA A 4 -11.35 19.16 2.20
CA ALA A 4 -11.61 18.79 0.80
C ALA A 4 -10.76 19.60 -0.19
N GLN A 5 -10.43 20.86 0.14
CA GLN A 5 -9.50 21.64 -0.66
C GLN A 5 -8.05 21.14 -0.52
N GLY A 6 -7.63 20.75 0.68
CA GLY A 6 -6.33 20.14 0.92
C GLY A 6 -6.15 18.83 0.13
N GLU A 7 -7.15 17.97 0.13
CA GLU A 7 -7.14 16.71 -0.63
C GLU A 7 -7.11 16.93 -2.14
N SER A 8 -7.88 17.91 -2.65
CA SER A 8 -7.95 18.22 -4.09
C SER A 8 -6.63 18.71 -4.68
N VAL A 9 -5.78 19.33 -3.87
CA VAL A 9 -4.46 19.82 -4.30
C VAL A 9 -3.37 18.76 -4.04
N SER A 10 -3.44 18.04 -2.92
CA SER A 10 -2.41 17.06 -2.56
C SER A 10 -2.43 15.82 -3.45
N LEU A 11 -3.60 15.35 -3.88
CA LEU A 11 -3.73 14.18 -4.75
C LEU A 11 -3.05 14.37 -6.13
N PRO A 12 -3.29 15.45 -6.89
CA PRO A 12 -2.58 15.65 -8.17
C PRO A 12 -1.07 15.88 -7.98
N ILE A 13 -0.65 16.54 -6.90
CA ILE A 13 0.78 16.69 -6.59
C ILE A 13 1.41 15.33 -6.29
N ALA A 14 0.78 14.51 -5.47
CA ALA A 14 1.24 13.16 -5.19
C ALA A 14 1.31 12.30 -6.46
N LEU A 15 0.32 12.41 -7.34
CA LEU A 15 0.31 11.69 -8.63
C LEU A 15 1.46 12.13 -9.54
N VAL A 16 1.72 13.43 -9.65
CA VAL A 16 2.83 13.96 -10.43
C VAL A 16 4.17 13.47 -9.87
N LEU A 17 4.35 13.53 -8.56
CA LEU A 17 5.56 13.01 -7.90
C LEU A 17 5.72 11.51 -8.11
N LEU A 18 4.64 10.73 -8.00
CA LEU A 18 4.66 9.30 -8.29
C LEU A 18 5.06 9.00 -9.74
N ILE A 19 4.52 9.73 -10.72
CA ILE A 19 4.88 9.59 -12.14
C ILE A 19 6.36 9.91 -12.35
N LEU A 20 6.87 10.98 -11.73
CA LEU A 20 8.29 11.37 -11.81
C LEU A 20 9.22 10.31 -11.22
N VAL A 21 8.88 9.80 -10.03
CA VAL A 21 9.69 8.79 -9.34
C VAL A 21 9.66 7.44 -10.08
N PHE A 22 8.50 7.05 -10.58
CA PHE A 22 8.35 5.76 -11.26
C PHE A 22 8.62 5.81 -12.77
N GLY A 23 8.74 6.98 -13.36
CA GLY A 23 9.00 7.13 -14.80
C GLY A 23 7.93 6.50 -15.70
N GLY A 24 6.72 6.24 -15.17
CA GLY A 24 5.62 5.67 -15.93
C GLY A 24 4.27 5.70 -15.22
N LEU A 25 3.22 5.99 -15.98
CA LEU A 25 1.86 6.12 -15.48
C LEU A 25 1.30 4.80 -14.90
N LEU A 26 1.65 3.67 -15.52
CA LEU A 26 1.21 2.35 -15.07
C LEU A 26 1.78 1.98 -13.70
N ALA A 27 3.07 2.24 -13.49
CA ALA A 27 3.72 1.95 -12.21
C ALA A 27 3.23 2.88 -11.08
N ALA A 28 2.91 4.14 -11.40
CA ALA A 28 2.31 5.09 -10.47
C ALA A 28 0.83 4.76 -10.15
N GLY A 29 0.12 4.12 -11.07
CA GLY A 29 -1.27 3.71 -10.90
C GLY A 29 -1.46 2.58 -9.88
N LEU A 30 -0.51 1.66 -9.76
CA LEU A 30 -0.61 0.51 -8.85
C LEU A 30 -0.81 0.91 -7.37
N PRO A 31 -0.01 1.80 -6.77
CA PRO A 31 -0.23 2.26 -5.41
C PRO A 31 -1.58 2.97 -5.21
N LEU A 32 -2.04 3.72 -6.21
CA LEU A 32 -3.34 4.41 -6.17
C LEU A 32 -4.52 3.44 -6.16
N VAL A 33 -4.49 2.41 -7.02
CA VAL A 33 -5.51 1.35 -7.01
C VAL A 33 -5.54 0.66 -5.65
N ASN A 34 -4.36 0.32 -5.10
CA ASN A 34 -4.28 -0.26 -3.76
C ASN A 34 -4.86 0.67 -2.68
N ALA A 35 -4.60 1.98 -2.76
CA ALA A 35 -5.14 2.96 -1.83
C ALA A 35 -6.68 3.02 -1.90
N ILE A 36 -7.25 3.09 -3.10
CA ILE A 36 -8.70 3.12 -3.29
C ILE A 36 -9.34 1.86 -2.71
N VAL A 37 -8.80 0.68 -3.02
CA VAL A 37 -9.32 -0.60 -2.49
C VAL A 37 -9.19 -0.64 -0.97
N SER A 38 -8.06 -0.24 -0.41
CA SER A 38 -7.84 -0.21 1.04
C SER A 38 -8.82 0.72 1.76
N ILE A 39 -9.11 1.89 1.18
CA ILE A 39 -10.10 2.83 1.74
C ILE A 39 -11.49 2.24 1.67
N LEU A 40 -11.91 1.68 0.53
CA LEU A 40 -13.25 1.08 0.38
C LEU A 40 -13.46 -0.08 1.35
N VAL A 41 -12.49 -0.98 1.45
CA VAL A 41 -12.54 -2.11 2.38
C VAL A 41 -12.46 -1.61 3.83
N GLY A 42 -11.64 -0.60 4.11
CA GLY A 42 -11.55 0.06 5.41
C GLY A 42 -12.86 0.70 5.85
N MET A 43 -13.56 1.38 4.94
CA MET A 43 -14.90 1.92 5.20
C MET A 43 -15.92 0.80 5.47
N GLY A 44 -15.86 -0.30 4.72
CA GLY A 44 -16.70 -1.48 4.96
C GLY A 44 -16.44 -2.10 6.33
N ALA A 45 -15.16 -2.23 6.71
CA ALA A 45 -14.78 -2.73 8.04
C ALA A 45 -15.23 -1.78 9.16
N LEU A 46 -15.13 -0.46 8.93
CA LEU A 46 -15.64 0.53 9.86
C LEU A 46 -17.17 0.43 10.02
N TRP A 47 -17.88 0.23 8.93
CA TRP A 47 -19.34 0.02 9.00
C TRP A 47 -19.69 -1.20 9.86
N CYS A 48 -18.96 -2.29 9.73
CA CYS A 48 -19.10 -3.44 10.64
C CYS A 48 -18.79 -3.07 12.10
N LEU A 49 -17.81 -2.21 12.32
CA LEU A 49 -17.42 -1.78 13.66
C LEU A 49 -18.48 -0.90 14.36
N THR A 50 -19.33 -0.19 13.60
CA THR A 50 -20.43 0.62 14.15
C THR A 50 -21.47 -0.20 14.90
N PHE A 51 -21.56 -1.50 14.64
CA PHE A 51 -22.46 -2.39 15.40
C PHE A 51 -21.96 -2.71 16.81
N VAL A 52 -20.68 -2.46 17.09
CA VAL A 52 -20.04 -2.84 18.36
C VAL A 52 -19.57 -1.61 19.14
N LEU A 53 -19.21 -0.53 18.47
CA LEU A 53 -18.64 0.69 19.04
C LEU A 53 -19.33 1.93 18.48
N ASP A 54 -19.48 2.93 19.33
CA ASP A 54 -19.91 4.27 18.91
C ASP A 54 -18.81 4.94 18.10
N VAL A 55 -19.02 5.02 16.80
CA VAL A 55 -18.03 5.54 15.86
C VAL A 55 -18.25 7.03 15.63
N HIS A 56 -17.25 7.83 15.95
CA HIS A 56 -17.24 9.27 15.70
C HIS A 56 -16.88 9.57 14.23
N SER A 57 -17.54 10.56 13.63
CA SER A 57 -17.28 10.96 12.23
C SER A 57 -15.81 11.29 11.92
N PHE A 58 -15.05 11.70 12.93
CA PHE A 58 -13.62 11.98 12.80
C PHE A 58 -12.78 10.76 12.36
N ILE A 59 -13.23 9.56 12.66
CA ILE A 59 -12.55 8.32 12.26
C ILE A 59 -12.52 8.15 10.75
N LEU A 60 -13.54 8.59 10.03
CA LEU A 60 -13.58 8.51 8.57
C LEU A 60 -12.38 9.25 7.96
N ASN A 61 -12.07 10.45 8.47
CA ASN A 61 -10.92 11.22 8.03
C ASN A 61 -9.60 10.50 8.35
N VAL A 62 -9.47 9.95 9.56
CA VAL A 62 -8.28 9.19 9.96
C VAL A 62 -8.05 7.98 9.06
N ILE A 63 -9.10 7.21 8.77
CA ILE A 63 -9.03 6.03 7.89
C ILE A 63 -8.65 6.43 6.48
N SER A 64 -9.27 7.48 5.92
CA SER A 64 -8.97 7.95 4.56
C SER A 64 -7.53 8.40 4.44
N ILE A 65 -7.05 9.25 5.35
CA ILE A 65 -5.70 9.80 5.31
C ILE A 65 -4.65 8.70 5.56
N LEU A 66 -4.81 7.88 6.60
CA LEU A 66 -3.88 6.80 6.89
C LEU A 66 -3.90 5.73 5.81
N GLY A 67 -5.10 5.36 5.33
CA GLY A 67 -5.25 4.38 4.26
C GLY A 67 -4.57 4.82 2.98
N LEU A 68 -4.76 6.08 2.58
CA LEU A 68 -4.10 6.65 1.42
C LEU A 68 -2.57 6.66 1.61
N ALA A 69 -2.09 7.24 2.70
CA ALA A 69 -0.66 7.39 2.97
C ALA A 69 0.06 6.03 3.03
N LEU A 70 -0.43 5.09 3.86
CA LEU A 70 0.19 3.78 4.02
C LEU A 70 0.13 2.95 2.73
N SER A 71 -0.97 3.02 1.98
CA SER A 71 -1.09 2.27 0.72
C SER A 71 -0.15 2.80 -0.34
N ILE A 72 0.05 4.13 -0.42
CA ILE A 72 1.02 4.74 -1.32
C ILE A 72 2.44 4.36 -0.91
N ASP A 73 2.81 4.52 0.37
CA ASP A 73 4.16 4.24 0.87
C ASP A 73 4.54 2.77 0.69
N TYR A 74 3.64 1.85 1.05
CA TYR A 74 3.89 0.42 0.89
C TYR A 74 3.89 -0.01 -0.57
N GLY A 75 2.99 0.55 -1.38
CA GLY A 75 2.98 0.33 -2.83
C GLY A 75 4.25 0.83 -3.51
N LEU A 76 4.73 2.01 -3.11
CA LEU A 76 5.99 2.59 -3.58
C LEU A 76 7.18 1.68 -3.27
N LEU A 77 7.29 1.23 -2.02
CA LEU A 77 8.36 0.33 -1.58
C LEU A 77 8.31 -0.99 -2.37
N PHE A 78 7.12 -1.54 -2.58
CA PHE A 78 6.95 -2.79 -3.31
C PHE A 78 7.34 -2.66 -4.79
N VAL A 79 6.83 -1.63 -5.48
CA VAL A 79 7.11 -1.40 -6.90
C VAL A 79 8.57 -1.05 -7.14
N SER A 80 9.20 -0.24 -6.27
CA SER A 80 10.63 0.08 -6.39
C SER A 80 11.49 -1.17 -6.26
N ARG A 81 11.18 -2.04 -5.30
CA ARG A 81 11.91 -3.30 -5.09
C ARG A 81 11.69 -4.30 -6.24
N TYR A 82 10.48 -4.37 -6.77
CA TYR A 82 10.19 -5.18 -7.95
C TYR A 82 11.00 -4.73 -9.16
N ARG A 83 11.10 -3.41 -9.40
CA ARG A 83 11.89 -2.88 -10.52
C ARG A 83 13.39 -3.15 -10.37
N GLU A 84 13.91 -3.03 -9.16
CA GLU A 84 15.30 -3.36 -8.84
C GLU A 84 15.58 -4.84 -9.11
N GLU A 85 14.71 -5.74 -8.63
CA GLU A 85 14.85 -7.17 -8.85
C GLU A 85 14.73 -7.53 -10.33
N LEU A 86 13.78 -6.91 -11.05
CA LEU A 86 13.61 -7.11 -12.50
C LEU A 86 14.87 -6.66 -13.27
N ALA A 87 15.43 -5.50 -12.94
CA ALA A 87 16.64 -4.99 -13.58
C ALA A 87 17.84 -5.93 -13.34
N ASN A 88 18.00 -6.44 -12.12
CA ASN A 88 19.06 -7.39 -11.78
C ASN A 88 18.91 -8.71 -12.54
N GLN A 89 17.68 -9.25 -12.60
CA GLN A 89 17.40 -10.50 -13.30
C GLN A 89 17.57 -10.37 -14.82
N LEU A 90 17.22 -9.23 -15.39
CA LEU A 90 17.45 -8.95 -16.82
C LEU A 90 18.95 -8.83 -17.12
N ALA A 91 19.72 -8.21 -16.24
CA ALA A 91 21.17 -8.10 -16.38
C ALA A 91 21.88 -9.47 -16.28
N GLU A 92 21.37 -10.37 -15.42
CA GLU A 92 21.89 -11.74 -15.28
C GLU A 92 21.44 -12.66 -16.44
N SER A 93 20.27 -12.41 -17.05
CA SER A 93 19.67 -13.27 -18.09
C SER A 93 20.03 -12.84 -19.50
N GLY A 94 20.72 -11.71 -19.69
CA GLY A 94 21.21 -11.23 -20.98
C GLY A 94 22.19 -12.23 -21.59
N ASP A 95 21.86 -12.75 -22.78
CA ASP A 95 22.76 -13.59 -23.57
C ASP A 95 23.99 -12.78 -24.02
N GLU A 96 25.09 -13.44 -24.42
CA GLU A 96 26.29 -12.77 -24.98
C GLU A 96 25.96 -11.80 -26.12
N ASN A 97 24.81 -11.94 -26.75
CA ASN A 97 24.29 -11.06 -27.81
C ASN A 97 23.32 -9.96 -27.30
N GLY A 98 23.09 -9.81 -25.98
CA GLY A 98 22.18 -8.83 -25.41
C GLY A 98 20.69 -9.08 -25.70
N ALA A 99 20.31 -10.29 -26.11
CA ALA A 99 18.92 -10.65 -26.37
C ALA A 99 18.17 -10.81 -25.07
N LEU A 100 17.02 -10.11 -24.95
CA LEU A 100 16.12 -10.22 -23.80
C LEU A 100 15.29 -11.52 -23.92
N PRO A 101 14.99 -12.18 -22.78
CA PRO A 101 14.11 -13.35 -22.80
C PRO A 101 12.73 -12.98 -23.34
N VAL A 102 12.15 -13.86 -24.18
CA VAL A 102 10.86 -13.64 -24.85
C VAL A 102 9.90 -14.80 -24.56
N GLY A 103 8.61 -14.53 -24.56
CA GLY A 103 7.58 -15.55 -24.38
C GLY A 103 7.53 -16.16 -22.99
N GLU A 104 7.58 -17.49 -22.88
CA GLU A 104 7.49 -18.20 -21.60
C GLU A 104 8.65 -17.90 -20.65
N ALA A 105 9.86 -17.70 -21.18
CA ALA A 105 11.03 -17.34 -20.38
C ALA A 105 10.85 -15.99 -19.68
N MET A 106 10.21 -15.02 -20.34
CA MET A 106 9.87 -13.72 -19.73
C MET A 106 8.84 -13.89 -18.62
N LYS A 107 7.81 -14.71 -18.81
CA LYS A 107 6.80 -14.97 -17.76
C LYS A 107 7.41 -15.61 -16.53
N ASP A 108 8.30 -16.58 -16.71
CA ASP A 108 9.00 -17.22 -15.59
C ASP A 108 9.93 -16.25 -14.86
N LEU A 109 10.56 -15.34 -15.58
CA LEU A 109 11.39 -14.29 -15.01
C LEU A 109 10.54 -13.33 -14.16
N VAL A 110 9.46 -12.80 -14.70
CA VAL A 110 8.51 -11.93 -13.98
C VAL A 110 7.99 -12.63 -12.73
N ARG A 111 7.56 -13.88 -12.83
CA ARG A 111 7.10 -14.67 -11.68
C ARG A 111 8.16 -14.79 -10.59
N ARG A 112 9.42 -15.06 -10.94
CA ARG A 112 10.53 -15.12 -9.98
C ARG A 112 10.78 -13.78 -9.30
N CYS A 113 10.76 -12.69 -10.08
CA CYS A 113 10.90 -11.33 -9.54
C CYS A 113 9.78 -11.00 -8.55
N VAL A 114 8.53 -11.32 -8.88
CA VAL A 114 7.37 -11.11 -7.99
C VAL A 114 7.53 -11.91 -6.69
N VAL A 115 7.86 -13.19 -6.77
CA VAL A 115 8.05 -14.04 -5.58
C VAL A 115 9.17 -13.51 -4.67
N ARG A 116 10.30 -13.10 -5.23
CA ARG A 116 11.40 -12.51 -4.47
C ARG A 116 11.03 -11.17 -3.85
N THR A 117 10.30 -10.35 -4.59
CA THR A 117 9.81 -9.05 -4.09
C THR A 117 8.85 -9.25 -2.91
N VAL A 118 7.90 -10.19 -3.02
CA VAL A 118 6.99 -10.52 -1.90
C VAL A 118 7.78 -11.02 -0.68
N ALA A 119 8.79 -11.85 -0.89
CA ALA A 119 9.61 -12.39 0.20
C ALA A 119 10.44 -11.30 0.91
N THR A 120 10.90 -10.28 0.20
CA THR A 120 11.75 -9.20 0.74
C THR A 120 10.94 -7.98 1.16
N ALA A 121 10.34 -7.27 0.21
CA ALA A 121 9.55 -6.07 0.48
C ALA A 121 8.29 -6.38 1.29
N GLY A 122 7.59 -7.49 0.99
CA GLY A 122 6.42 -7.91 1.74
C GLY A 122 6.72 -8.14 3.22
N ARG A 123 7.88 -8.73 3.53
CA ARG A 123 8.34 -8.90 4.92
C ARG A 123 8.57 -7.55 5.60
N THR A 124 9.26 -6.62 4.93
CA THR A 124 9.54 -5.28 5.47
C THR A 124 8.25 -4.51 5.74
N VAL A 125 7.32 -4.51 4.78
CA VAL A 125 6.01 -3.86 4.90
C VAL A 125 5.21 -4.47 6.05
N SER A 126 5.19 -5.80 6.19
CA SER A 126 4.48 -6.49 7.27
C SER A 126 5.04 -6.13 8.65
N PHE A 127 6.36 -6.08 8.81
CA PHE A 127 6.99 -5.64 10.07
C PHE A 127 6.68 -4.18 10.38
N SER A 128 6.75 -3.29 9.38
CA SER A 128 6.39 -1.87 9.55
C SER A 128 4.95 -1.71 10.03
N ALA A 129 4.01 -2.37 9.37
CA ALA A 129 2.61 -2.31 9.74
C ALA A 129 2.33 -2.90 11.13
N MET A 130 3.02 -3.97 11.50
CA MET A 130 2.91 -4.55 12.84
C MET A 130 3.39 -3.56 13.91
N THR A 131 4.50 -2.86 13.64
CA THR A 131 5.02 -1.82 14.52
C THR A 131 4.04 -0.66 14.66
N ILE A 132 3.45 -0.20 13.56
CA ILE A 132 2.42 0.85 13.55
C ILE A 132 1.19 0.37 14.33
N ALA A 133 0.70 -0.84 14.07
CA ALA A 133 -0.45 -1.40 14.76
C ALA A 133 -0.21 -1.52 16.27
N CYS A 134 0.97 -1.99 16.69
CA CYS A 134 1.35 -2.04 18.11
C CYS A 134 1.42 -0.65 18.75
N SER A 135 1.98 0.33 18.05
CA SER A 135 2.06 1.71 18.53
C SER A 135 0.67 2.32 18.71
N ILE A 136 -0.21 2.12 17.74
CA ILE A 136 -1.60 2.59 17.79
C ILE A 136 -2.40 1.84 18.85
N ALA A 137 -2.13 0.55 19.08
CA ALA A 137 -2.76 -0.24 20.13
C ALA A 137 -2.48 0.35 21.52
N GLY A 138 -1.37 1.10 21.72
CA GLY A 138 -1.11 1.86 22.92
C GLY A 138 -2.22 2.86 23.27
N LEU A 139 -2.95 3.39 22.29
CA LEU A 139 -4.11 4.28 22.51
C LEU A 139 -5.29 3.55 23.18
N LEU A 140 -5.36 2.21 23.09
CA LEU A 140 -6.41 1.42 23.76
C LEU A 140 -6.32 1.49 25.28
N VAL A 141 -5.15 1.83 25.81
CA VAL A 141 -4.93 2.03 27.26
C VAL A 141 -5.65 3.28 27.77
N LEU A 142 -5.91 4.23 26.89
CA LEU A 142 -6.64 5.44 27.23
C LEU A 142 -8.12 5.12 27.48
N ARG A 143 -8.68 5.68 28.53
CA ARG A 143 -10.07 5.41 28.95
C ARG A 143 -11.12 6.10 28.08
N THR A 144 -10.72 7.08 27.27
CA THR A 144 -11.63 7.87 26.42
C THR A 144 -12.12 7.04 25.22
N PRO A 145 -13.43 6.87 25.03
CA PRO A 145 -13.98 6.06 23.92
C PRO A 145 -13.48 6.49 22.53
N MET A 146 -13.27 7.78 22.32
CA MET A 146 -12.78 8.33 21.06
C MET A 146 -11.42 7.74 20.65
N PHE A 147 -10.47 7.60 21.58
CA PHE A 147 -9.15 7.02 21.27
C PHE A 147 -9.22 5.54 20.97
N LYS A 148 -10.13 4.80 21.58
CA LYS A 148 -10.34 3.37 21.30
C LYS A 148 -10.83 3.14 19.88
N THR A 149 -11.78 3.95 19.42
CA THR A 149 -12.32 3.85 18.06
C THR A 149 -11.29 4.28 17.02
N ILE A 150 -10.50 5.34 17.28
CA ILE A 150 -9.38 5.75 16.43
C ILE A 150 -8.34 4.61 16.32
N ALA A 151 -7.95 4.03 17.44
CA ALA A 151 -6.98 2.95 17.49
C ALA A 151 -7.45 1.72 16.69
N ALA A 152 -8.70 1.31 16.88
CA ALA A 152 -9.26 0.18 16.16
C ALA A 152 -9.31 0.45 14.64
N GLY A 153 -9.84 1.60 14.23
CA GLY A 153 -9.92 1.98 12.82
C GLY A 153 -8.55 2.08 12.15
N ALA A 154 -7.61 2.77 12.79
CA ALA A 154 -6.26 2.93 12.24
C ALA A 154 -5.49 1.59 12.15
N ALA A 155 -5.64 0.70 13.13
CA ALA A 155 -5.04 -0.64 13.09
C ALA A 155 -5.63 -1.49 11.95
N ILE A 156 -6.94 -1.46 11.76
CA ILE A 156 -7.62 -2.15 10.66
C ILE A 156 -7.10 -1.66 9.31
N VAL A 157 -7.02 -0.34 9.12
CA VAL A 157 -6.54 0.24 7.86
C VAL A 157 -5.08 -0.08 7.60
N ALA A 158 -4.22 -0.03 8.62
CA ALA A 158 -2.82 -0.43 8.47
C ALA A 158 -2.68 -1.88 8.01
N LEU A 159 -3.46 -2.80 8.59
CA LEU A 159 -3.48 -4.20 8.16
C LEU A 159 -4.02 -4.37 6.73
N LEU A 160 -5.08 -3.66 6.37
CA LEU A 160 -5.65 -3.70 5.02
C LEU A 160 -4.70 -3.13 3.97
N ALA A 161 -3.98 -2.07 4.27
CA ALA A 161 -2.96 -1.51 3.38
C ALA A 161 -1.85 -2.52 3.08
N VAL A 162 -1.40 -3.28 4.08
CA VAL A 162 -0.41 -4.35 3.90
C VAL A 162 -0.98 -5.50 3.09
N LEU A 163 -2.16 -5.99 3.46
CA LEU A 163 -2.80 -7.08 2.73
C LEU A 163 -3.01 -6.72 1.27
N GLY A 164 -3.48 -5.50 0.99
CA GLY A 164 -3.62 -4.99 -0.37
C GLY A 164 -2.28 -4.94 -1.10
N THR A 165 -1.23 -4.42 -0.46
CA THR A 165 0.11 -4.35 -1.09
C THR A 165 0.68 -5.73 -1.39
N VAL A 166 0.53 -6.69 -0.50
CA VAL A 166 1.11 -8.04 -0.64
C VAL A 166 0.27 -8.94 -1.57
N THR A 167 -1.02 -8.66 -1.75
CA THR A 167 -1.91 -9.47 -2.58
C THR A 167 -2.28 -8.81 -3.90
N LEU A 168 -2.78 -7.56 -3.87
CA LEU A 168 -3.24 -6.86 -5.07
C LEU A 168 -2.09 -6.45 -5.98
N VAL A 169 -1.03 -5.86 -5.43
CA VAL A 169 0.08 -5.37 -6.26
C VAL A 169 0.74 -6.50 -7.05
N PRO A 170 1.08 -7.67 -6.47
CA PRO A 170 1.62 -8.80 -7.22
C PRO A 170 0.66 -9.40 -8.24
N SER A 171 -0.65 -9.29 -8.02
CA SER A 171 -1.64 -9.86 -8.93
C SER A 171 -1.89 -9.01 -10.18
N ILE A 172 -1.51 -7.74 -10.15
CA ILE A 172 -1.67 -6.81 -11.28
C ILE A 172 -0.38 -6.73 -12.13
N ILE A 173 0.79 -7.04 -11.54
CA ILE A 173 2.09 -7.09 -12.22
C ILE A 173 2.22 -8.36 -13.06
#